data_c6067e001d1cc31032b492ff150b3505
#
_entry.id   c6067e001d1cc31032b492ff150b3505
#
_cell.length_a   1.000
_cell.length_b   1.000
_cell.length_c   1.000
_cell.angle_alpha   90.00
_cell.angle_beta   90.00
_cell.angle_gamma   90.00
#
_symmetry.space_group_name_H-M   'P 1'
#
loop_
_entity.id
_entity.type
_entity.pdbx_description
1 polymer ?
#
loop_
_entity_poly.entity_id
_entity_poly.type
_entity_poly.pdbx_seq_one_letter_code
_entity_poly.pdbx_strand_id
1 'polypeptide(L)'
;MAAIILSLTLLCLVIWLFLLLFWGQFWQVNHQLESNKIVIKKTLPTVCVVVPARNEANVIPISLRSLLLQDYTGNFTIFLVDDQSSDGTANFAQGVAYAVDKTDKLQIVSSESLPTGWTGKLWAMAQGVEKASELTPDYFLLTDADIEHDISNLRRLVTKAESQDLDLVSIMVRLRCQSFWEKLLIPAFVFFFQKLYPFFWVNNPKKTTAAAAGGCILIHREALNRIGGLQIIRQALIDDCSLAKAVKSNHGKIWLGLSTSTISLRPY
;
A
#
# COMPACT_ATOMS: atom_id res chain seq x y z
N MET A 1 19.45 -43.22 -18.26
CA MET A 1 19.81 -41.85 -17.84
C MET A 1 19.31 -40.79 -18.83
N ALA A 2 19.62 -40.86 -20.12
CA ALA A 2 19.17 -39.86 -21.12
C ALA A 2 17.63 -39.71 -21.21
N ALA A 3 16.87 -40.82 -21.17
CA ALA A 3 15.40 -40.76 -21.18
C ALA A 3 14.80 -40.04 -19.96
N ILE A 4 15.38 -40.21 -18.77
CA ILE A 4 14.93 -39.52 -17.55
C ILE A 4 15.19 -37.99 -17.66
N ILE A 5 16.37 -37.61 -18.13
CA ILE A 5 16.71 -36.21 -18.35
C ILE A 5 15.77 -35.56 -19.37
N LEU A 6 15.51 -36.24 -20.48
CA LEU A 6 14.57 -35.75 -21.50
C LEU A 6 13.16 -35.60 -20.94
N SER A 7 12.65 -36.55 -20.15
CA SER A 7 11.33 -36.48 -19.54
C SER A 7 11.23 -35.30 -18.54
N LEU A 8 12.26 -35.09 -17.72
CA LEU A 8 12.31 -33.93 -16.79
C LEU A 8 12.36 -32.60 -17.54
N THR A 9 13.14 -32.48 -18.59
CA THR A 9 13.22 -31.29 -19.42
C THR A 9 11.88 -30.96 -20.08
N LEU A 10 11.21 -31.96 -20.65
CA LEU A 10 9.88 -31.82 -21.23
C LEU A 10 8.85 -31.40 -20.19
N LEU A 11 8.87 -31.99 -19.00
CA LEU A 11 7.99 -31.59 -17.90
C LEU A 11 8.22 -30.15 -17.50
N CYS A 12 9.46 -29.70 -17.32
CA CYS A 12 9.79 -28.32 -17.03
C CYS A 12 9.28 -27.37 -18.13
N LEU A 13 9.46 -27.74 -19.39
CA LEU A 13 8.96 -26.94 -20.51
C LEU A 13 7.45 -26.80 -20.48
N VAL A 14 6.72 -27.88 -20.27
CA VAL A 14 5.25 -27.85 -20.16
C VAL A 14 4.78 -26.98 -18.99
N ILE A 15 5.42 -27.10 -17.82
CA ILE A 15 5.10 -26.24 -16.65
C ILE A 15 5.31 -24.77 -17.00
N TRP A 16 6.43 -24.41 -17.62
CA TRP A 16 6.69 -23.02 -17.98
C TRP A 16 5.75 -22.48 -19.05
N LEU A 17 5.42 -23.29 -20.06
CA LEU A 17 4.43 -22.89 -21.06
C LEU A 17 3.05 -22.69 -20.42
N PHE A 18 2.64 -23.58 -19.51
CA PHE A 18 1.39 -23.39 -18.76
C PHE A 18 1.41 -22.09 -17.93
N LEU A 19 2.48 -21.82 -17.19
CA LEU A 19 2.62 -20.60 -16.38
C LEU A 19 2.59 -19.34 -17.25
N LEU A 20 3.27 -19.34 -18.40
CA LEU A 20 3.33 -18.18 -19.28
C LEU A 20 2.01 -17.91 -20.01
N LEU A 21 1.32 -18.96 -20.45
CA LEU A 21 0.13 -18.82 -21.29
C LEU A 21 -1.17 -18.72 -20.49
N PHE A 22 -1.26 -19.42 -19.35
CA PHE A 22 -2.52 -19.61 -18.62
C PHE A 22 -2.53 -19.06 -17.18
N TRP A 23 -1.37 -18.70 -16.59
CA TRP A 23 -1.27 -18.26 -15.20
C TRP A 23 -1.39 -16.73 -15.05
N GLY A 24 -2.55 -16.17 -15.40
CA GLY A 24 -2.90 -14.77 -15.13
C GLY A 24 -1.96 -13.73 -15.73
N GLN A 25 -1.20 -14.08 -16.76
CA GLN A 25 -0.27 -13.17 -17.46
C GLN A 25 0.66 -12.42 -16.50
N PHE A 26 1.11 -13.08 -15.41
CA PHE A 26 1.86 -12.49 -14.31
C PHE A 26 3.16 -11.79 -14.73
N TRP A 27 3.71 -12.13 -15.87
CA TRP A 27 4.93 -11.54 -16.43
C TRP A 27 4.71 -10.19 -17.16
N GLN A 28 3.44 -9.78 -17.35
CA GLN A 28 3.12 -8.52 -18.01
C GLN A 28 3.03 -7.37 -16.99
N VAL A 29 3.60 -6.21 -17.34
CA VAL A 29 3.64 -5.00 -16.52
C VAL A 29 2.60 -3.99 -17.05
N ASN A 30 1.33 -4.40 -17.12
CA ASN A 30 0.25 -3.59 -17.70
C ASN A 30 -0.53 -2.77 -16.65
N HIS A 31 -0.31 -3.04 -15.37
CA HIS A 31 -1.03 -2.40 -14.26
C HIS A 31 -0.12 -1.38 -13.56
N GLN A 32 0.08 -0.21 -14.19
CA GLN A 32 0.83 0.90 -13.61
C GLN A 32 -0.11 2.05 -13.26
N LEU A 33 0.08 2.65 -12.08
CA LEU A 33 -0.76 3.76 -11.62
C LEU A 33 -0.56 5.00 -12.52
N GLU A 34 0.67 5.27 -12.92
CA GLU A 34 1.06 6.44 -13.72
C GLU A 34 0.46 6.44 -15.13
N SER A 35 0.08 5.28 -15.64
CA SER A 35 -0.53 5.13 -16.97
C SER A 35 -1.99 5.59 -17.03
N ASN A 36 -2.61 5.88 -15.90
CA ASN A 36 -4.02 6.29 -15.86
C ASN A 36 -4.16 7.79 -16.18
N LYS A 37 -5.13 8.12 -17.05
CA LYS A 37 -5.52 9.52 -17.31
C LYS A 37 -6.17 10.10 -16.06
N ILE A 38 -5.74 11.28 -15.65
CA ILE A 38 -6.32 11.99 -14.51
C ILE A 38 -7.62 12.63 -14.98
N VAL A 39 -8.74 12.23 -14.37
CA VAL A 39 -10.05 12.84 -14.58
C VAL A 39 -10.35 13.71 -13.37
N ILE A 40 -10.51 15.00 -13.58
CA ILE A 40 -10.86 15.95 -12.52
C ILE A 40 -12.37 15.90 -12.34
N LYS A 41 -12.83 15.45 -11.16
CA LYS A 41 -14.23 15.57 -10.74
C LYS A 41 -14.48 16.94 -10.08
N LYS A 42 -15.74 17.43 -10.16
CA LYS A 42 -16.15 18.71 -9.55
C LYS A 42 -16.05 18.74 -8.02
N THR A 43 -16.29 17.61 -7.37
CA THR A 43 -16.14 17.40 -5.93
C THR A 43 -15.13 16.31 -5.71
N LEU A 44 -14.09 16.58 -4.96
CA LEU A 44 -13.05 15.62 -4.64
C LEU A 44 -13.31 15.02 -3.26
N PRO A 45 -13.16 13.70 -3.10
CA PRO A 45 -13.32 13.01 -1.83
C PRO A 45 -12.35 13.55 -0.76
N THR A 46 -12.75 13.44 0.50
CA THR A 46 -11.89 13.70 1.65
C THR A 46 -11.04 12.47 1.97
N VAL A 47 -9.76 12.68 2.29
CA VAL A 47 -8.82 11.57 2.56
C VAL A 47 -8.14 11.78 3.91
N CYS A 48 -8.12 10.75 4.75
CA CYS A 48 -7.23 10.68 5.91
C CYS A 48 -6.07 9.72 5.61
N VAL A 49 -4.85 10.22 5.71
CA VAL A 49 -3.63 9.43 5.56
C VAL A 49 -3.21 8.92 6.93
N VAL A 50 -3.00 7.63 7.09
CA VAL A 50 -2.56 7.02 8.36
C VAL A 50 -1.18 6.41 8.17
N VAL A 51 -0.22 6.89 8.97
CA VAL A 51 1.19 6.53 8.92
C VAL A 51 1.63 6.01 10.28
N PRO A 52 1.69 4.69 10.51
CA PRO A 52 2.29 4.15 11.72
C PRO A 52 3.81 4.31 11.64
N ALA A 53 4.43 4.83 12.70
CA ALA A 53 5.86 5.06 12.76
C ALA A 53 6.42 4.62 14.11
N ARG A 54 7.55 3.91 14.07
CA ARG A 54 8.32 3.53 15.26
C ARG A 54 9.81 3.59 14.97
N ASN A 55 10.50 4.55 15.58
CA ASN A 55 11.93 4.79 15.39
C ASN A 55 12.29 5.00 13.90
N GLU A 56 11.58 5.92 13.25
CA GLU A 56 11.72 6.24 11.83
C GLU A 56 12.28 7.68 11.60
N ALA A 57 12.98 8.26 12.61
CA ALA A 57 13.53 9.61 12.55
C ALA A 57 14.40 9.88 11.31
N ASN A 58 15.06 8.86 10.78
CA ASN A 58 15.94 8.98 9.61
C ASN A 58 15.18 9.15 8.28
N VAL A 59 13.97 8.61 8.16
CA VAL A 59 13.20 8.58 6.90
C VAL A 59 12.00 9.53 6.91
N ILE A 60 11.42 9.80 8.07
CA ILE A 60 10.28 10.72 8.25
C ILE A 60 10.50 12.09 7.58
N PRO A 61 11.68 12.72 7.63
CA PRO A 61 11.88 14.00 6.97
C PRO A 61 11.62 13.98 5.46
N ILE A 62 11.85 12.86 4.81
CA ILE A 62 11.64 12.68 3.36
C ILE A 62 10.21 12.21 3.10
N SER A 63 9.79 11.13 3.75
CA SER A 63 8.49 10.50 3.50
C SER A 63 7.32 11.43 3.86
N LEU A 64 7.33 12.02 5.07
CA LEU A 64 6.26 12.92 5.50
C LEU A 64 6.21 14.20 4.67
N ARG A 65 7.40 14.76 4.31
CA ARG A 65 7.45 15.91 3.41
C ARG A 65 6.77 15.60 2.07
N SER A 66 6.98 14.42 1.52
CA SER A 66 6.37 13.99 0.26
C SER A 66 4.84 13.89 0.34
N LEU A 67 4.31 13.48 1.50
CA LEU A 67 2.88 13.44 1.78
C LEU A 67 2.28 14.84 1.97
N LEU A 68 2.95 15.72 2.70
CA LEU A 68 2.48 17.09 2.95
C LEU A 68 2.43 17.94 1.67
N LEU A 69 3.28 17.64 0.70
CA LEU A 69 3.39 18.36 -0.57
C LEU A 69 2.58 17.74 -1.72
N GLN A 70 1.65 16.82 -1.44
CA GLN A 70 0.79 16.24 -2.49
C GLN A 70 -0.01 17.33 -3.22
N ASP A 71 -0.11 17.21 -4.55
CA ASP A 71 -0.87 18.13 -5.42
C ASP A 71 -2.38 17.85 -5.42
N TYR A 72 -2.85 17.08 -4.46
CA TYR A 72 -4.27 16.79 -4.30
C TYR A 72 -5.05 18.01 -3.82
N THR A 73 -5.98 18.50 -4.63
CA THR A 73 -6.76 19.70 -4.35
C THR A 73 -8.01 19.46 -3.49
N GLY A 74 -8.35 18.19 -3.21
CA GLY A 74 -9.33 17.84 -2.18
C GLY A 74 -8.77 17.98 -0.77
N ASN A 75 -9.65 17.88 0.22
CA ASN A 75 -9.23 17.94 1.61
C ASN A 75 -8.52 16.64 2.02
N PHE A 76 -7.35 16.75 2.63
CA PHE A 76 -6.69 15.62 3.26
C PHE A 76 -5.98 16.03 4.57
N THR A 77 -5.93 15.08 5.49
CA THR A 77 -5.25 15.21 6.79
C THR A 77 -4.37 13.97 7.03
N ILE A 78 -3.18 14.17 7.58
CA ILE A 78 -2.21 13.10 7.86
C ILE A 78 -2.22 12.83 9.37
N PHE A 79 -2.42 11.57 9.74
CA PHE A 79 -2.31 11.05 11.09
C PHE A 79 -1.02 10.22 11.18
N LEU A 80 0.02 10.80 11.76
CA LEU A 80 1.23 10.07 12.12
C LEU A 80 1.01 9.44 13.49
N VAL A 81 1.01 8.12 13.54
CA VAL A 81 0.86 7.37 14.80
C VAL A 81 2.23 6.96 15.30
N ASP A 82 2.71 7.64 16.32
CA ASP A 82 4.00 7.37 16.95
C ASP A 82 3.86 6.19 17.93
N ASP A 83 4.36 5.03 17.52
CA ASP A 83 4.35 3.79 18.32
C ASP A 83 5.51 3.77 19.30
N GLN A 84 5.48 4.70 20.28
CA GLN A 84 6.44 4.79 21.37
C GLN A 84 7.91 4.90 20.88
N SER A 85 8.16 5.77 19.91
CA SER A 85 9.52 6.03 19.41
C SER A 85 10.40 6.68 20.47
N SER A 86 11.66 6.31 20.47
CA SER A 86 12.70 6.84 21.38
C SER A 86 13.75 7.72 20.66
N ASP A 87 13.68 7.81 19.32
CA ASP A 87 14.65 8.49 18.47
C ASP A 87 14.27 9.91 18.07
N GLY A 88 13.11 10.41 18.56
CA GLY A 88 12.59 11.72 18.22
C GLY A 88 11.74 11.78 16.95
N THR A 89 11.27 10.65 16.44
CA THR A 89 10.40 10.54 15.24
C THR A 89 9.27 11.60 15.22
N ALA A 90 8.50 11.75 16.32
CA ALA A 90 7.41 12.73 16.42
C ALA A 90 7.91 14.18 16.31
N ASN A 91 9.06 14.50 16.91
CA ASN A 91 9.64 15.85 16.85
C ASN A 91 10.11 16.18 15.43
N PHE A 92 10.74 15.22 14.74
CA PHE A 92 11.11 15.42 13.33
C PHE A 92 9.87 15.63 12.46
N ALA A 93 8.80 14.87 12.69
CA ALA A 93 7.55 15.04 11.95
C ALA A 93 6.96 16.44 12.13
N GLN A 94 6.91 16.94 13.35
CA GLN A 94 6.46 18.30 13.64
C GLN A 94 7.33 19.35 12.95
N GLY A 95 8.65 19.17 13.00
CA GLY A 95 9.62 20.07 12.34
C GLY A 95 9.44 20.12 10.83
N VAL A 96 9.16 18.98 10.20
CA VAL A 96 8.87 18.90 8.74
C VAL A 96 7.61 19.66 8.40
N ALA A 97 6.51 19.45 9.13
CA ALA A 97 5.25 20.15 8.88
C ALA A 97 5.40 21.68 9.04
N TYR A 98 6.15 22.11 10.03
CA TYR A 98 6.49 23.53 10.22
C TYR A 98 7.31 24.07 9.05
N ALA A 99 8.35 23.35 8.62
CA ALA A 99 9.25 23.77 7.54
C ALA A 99 8.56 23.93 6.17
N VAL A 100 7.45 23.23 5.93
CA VAL A 100 6.67 23.33 4.68
C VAL A 100 5.37 24.12 4.85
N ASP A 101 5.14 24.75 6.00
CA ASP A 101 3.94 25.54 6.33
C ASP A 101 2.64 24.74 6.14
N LYS A 102 2.62 23.51 6.69
CA LYS A 102 1.49 22.56 6.61
C LYS A 102 1.18 21.90 7.96
N THR A 103 1.36 22.63 9.06
CA THR A 103 1.08 22.13 10.41
C THR A 103 -0.40 21.79 10.62
N ASP A 104 -1.28 22.49 9.91
CA ASP A 104 -2.72 22.24 9.88
C ASP A 104 -3.11 20.89 9.27
N LYS A 105 -2.26 20.30 8.44
CA LYS A 105 -2.48 19.02 7.79
C LYS A 105 -1.93 17.81 8.55
N LEU A 106 -1.17 18.03 9.62
CA LEU A 106 -0.56 16.94 10.39
C LEU A 106 -1.16 16.84 11.79
N GLN A 107 -1.59 15.65 12.14
CA GLN A 107 -1.94 15.26 13.51
C GLN A 107 -0.98 14.15 13.96
N ILE A 108 -0.32 14.32 15.10
CA ILE A 108 0.51 13.30 15.71
C ILE A 108 -0.29 12.63 16.83
N VAL A 109 -0.42 11.32 16.73
CA VAL A 109 -1.14 10.46 17.69
C VAL A 109 -0.12 9.59 18.40
N SER A 110 -0.07 9.65 19.72
CA SER A 110 0.74 8.70 20.49
C SER A 110 -0.02 7.39 20.64
N SER A 111 0.63 6.28 20.27
CA SER A 111 0.03 4.96 20.37
C SER A 111 -0.11 4.52 21.84
N GLU A 112 -1.22 3.90 22.15
CA GLU A 112 -1.44 3.22 23.42
C GLU A 112 -0.60 1.93 23.50
N SER A 113 -0.53 1.34 24.70
CA SER A 113 0.13 0.06 24.92
C SER A 113 -0.45 -1.04 24.05
N LEU A 114 0.43 -1.90 23.50
CA LEU A 114 0.04 -2.99 22.61
C LEU A 114 -0.82 -4.04 23.33
N PRO A 115 -2.07 -4.24 22.94
CA PRO A 115 -2.94 -5.25 23.57
C PRO A 115 -2.62 -6.65 23.02
N THR A 116 -2.99 -7.66 23.83
CA THR A 116 -2.78 -9.06 23.43
C THR A 116 -3.47 -9.39 22.12
N GLY A 117 -2.73 -10.04 21.23
CA GLY A 117 -3.25 -10.51 19.94
C GLY A 117 -3.17 -9.49 18.80
N TRP A 118 -2.48 -8.37 19.01
CA TRP A 118 -2.15 -7.42 17.96
C TRP A 118 -0.65 -7.41 17.65
N THR A 119 -0.30 -7.03 16.43
CA THR A 119 1.07 -6.62 16.08
C THR A 119 1.20 -5.11 16.26
N GLY A 120 2.40 -4.61 16.57
CA GLY A 120 2.61 -3.18 16.84
C GLY A 120 2.16 -2.29 15.67
N LYS A 121 2.57 -2.62 14.45
CA LYS A 121 2.19 -1.88 13.24
C LYS A 121 0.67 -1.80 13.05
N LEU A 122 -0.02 -2.94 13.13
CA LEU A 122 -1.48 -2.96 12.94
C LEU A 122 -2.23 -2.27 14.08
N TRP A 123 -1.73 -2.35 15.31
CA TRP A 123 -2.31 -1.63 16.44
C TRP A 123 -2.19 -0.11 16.25
N ALA A 124 -1.00 0.38 15.93
CA ALA A 124 -0.79 1.79 15.63
C ALA A 124 -1.68 2.26 14.47
N MET A 125 -1.75 1.46 13.39
CA MET A 125 -2.60 1.76 12.24
C MET A 125 -4.09 1.80 12.62
N ALA A 126 -4.56 0.87 13.48
CA ALA A 126 -5.95 0.83 13.93
C ALA A 126 -6.32 2.09 14.75
N GLN A 127 -5.45 2.52 15.67
CA GLN A 127 -5.65 3.75 16.43
C GLN A 127 -5.68 4.99 15.53
N GLY A 128 -4.79 5.02 14.53
CA GLY A 128 -4.78 6.09 13.53
C GLY A 128 -6.08 6.14 12.72
N VAL A 129 -6.60 5.00 12.28
CA VAL A 129 -7.90 4.92 11.58
C VAL A 129 -9.04 5.34 12.49
N GLU A 130 -9.05 4.91 13.74
CA GLU A 130 -10.06 5.29 14.72
C GLU A 130 -10.09 6.82 14.91
N LYS A 131 -8.92 7.42 15.16
CA LYS A 131 -8.81 8.88 15.32
C LYS A 131 -9.18 9.64 14.03
N ALA A 132 -8.75 9.16 12.89
CA ALA A 132 -9.05 9.74 11.59
C ALA A 132 -10.55 9.64 11.24
N SER A 133 -11.25 8.63 11.76
CA SER A 133 -12.69 8.43 11.54
C SER A 133 -13.55 9.53 12.15
N GLU A 134 -13.05 10.28 13.14
CA GLU A 134 -13.72 11.45 13.69
C GLU A 134 -13.97 12.55 12.63
N LEU A 135 -13.09 12.61 11.61
CA LEU A 135 -13.23 13.54 10.48
C LEU A 135 -14.17 13.01 9.37
N THR A 136 -14.72 11.82 9.53
CA THR A 136 -15.60 11.15 8.56
C THR A 136 -15.10 11.21 7.11
N PRO A 137 -13.84 10.80 6.83
CA PRO A 137 -13.29 10.87 5.48
C PRO A 137 -14.00 9.90 4.52
N ASP A 138 -13.91 10.15 3.22
CA ASP A 138 -14.39 9.22 2.20
C ASP A 138 -13.43 8.03 2.04
N TYR A 139 -12.13 8.30 2.14
CA TYR A 139 -11.06 7.31 2.01
C TYR A 139 -10.03 7.41 3.12
N PHE A 140 -9.45 6.26 3.46
CA PHE A 140 -8.19 6.17 4.20
C PHE A 140 -7.06 5.81 3.24
N LEU A 141 -5.93 6.52 3.32
CA LEU A 141 -4.66 6.10 2.74
C LEU A 141 -3.79 5.52 3.85
N LEU A 142 -3.63 4.20 3.85
CA LEU A 142 -2.74 3.48 4.76
C LEU A 142 -1.38 3.37 4.07
N THR A 143 -0.32 3.89 4.70
CA THR A 143 1.02 3.89 4.10
C THR A 143 2.10 3.74 5.15
N ASP A 144 3.23 3.11 4.79
CA ASP A 144 4.37 2.94 5.68
C ASP A 144 5.15 4.26 5.84
N ALA A 145 5.84 4.41 6.96
CA ALA A 145 6.61 5.62 7.32
C ALA A 145 7.84 5.85 6.43
N ASP A 146 8.30 4.82 5.72
CA ASP A 146 9.48 4.86 4.85
C ASP A 146 9.15 5.04 3.36
N ILE A 147 7.93 5.44 3.02
CA ILE A 147 7.52 5.63 1.63
C ILE A 147 7.61 7.10 1.23
N GLU A 148 8.42 7.38 0.21
CA GLU A 148 8.43 8.66 -0.48
C GLU A 148 7.42 8.63 -1.62
N HIS A 149 6.36 9.43 -1.50
CA HIS A 149 5.28 9.49 -2.46
C HIS A 149 5.60 10.47 -3.60
N ASP A 150 5.30 10.07 -4.83
CA ASP A 150 5.25 11.04 -5.94
C ASP A 150 4.26 12.15 -5.63
N ILE A 151 4.53 13.36 -6.06
CA ILE A 151 3.70 14.56 -5.77
C ILE A 151 2.24 14.37 -6.19
N SER A 152 1.97 13.58 -7.20
CA SER A 152 0.62 13.31 -7.73
C SER A 152 0.05 11.96 -7.30
N ASN A 153 0.72 11.25 -6.39
CA ASN A 153 0.32 9.89 -6.01
C ASN A 153 -1.09 9.85 -5.42
N LEU A 154 -1.40 10.70 -4.43
CA LEU A 154 -2.72 10.74 -3.81
C LEU A 154 -3.82 11.04 -4.83
N ARG A 155 -3.61 12.02 -5.69
CA ARG A 155 -4.54 12.37 -6.76
C ARG A 155 -4.79 11.22 -7.72
N ARG A 156 -3.73 10.49 -8.11
CA ARG A 156 -3.83 9.32 -9.00
C ARG A 156 -4.58 8.16 -8.34
N LEU A 157 -4.30 7.89 -7.07
CA LEU A 157 -4.98 6.83 -6.31
C LEU A 157 -6.49 7.12 -6.20
N VAL A 158 -6.87 8.33 -5.80
CA VAL A 158 -8.27 8.75 -5.71
C VAL A 158 -8.93 8.72 -7.08
N THR A 159 -8.28 9.26 -8.12
CA THR A 159 -8.81 9.20 -9.50
C THR A 159 -9.05 7.76 -9.95
N LYS A 160 -8.14 6.85 -9.63
CA LYS A 160 -8.27 5.42 -9.95
C LYS A 160 -9.46 4.80 -9.24
N ALA A 161 -9.60 5.05 -7.93
CA ALA A 161 -10.70 4.54 -7.12
C ALA A 161 -12.05 5.03 -7.65
N GLU A 162 -12.19 6.34 -7.85
CA GLU A 162 -13.41 6.98 -8.29
C GLU A 162 -13.82 6.64 -9.73
N SER A 163 -12.85 6.54 -10.65
CA SER A 163 -13.15 6.27 -12.07
C SER A 163 -13.60 4.84 -12.33
N GLN A 164 -13.26 3.90 -11.46
CA GLN A 164 -13.57 2.48 -11.61
C GLN A 164 -14.48 1.95 -10.49
N ASP A 165 -14.93 2.84 -9.59
CA ASP A 165 -15.77 2.48 -8.44
C ASP A 165 -15.13 1.36 -7.62
N LEU A 166 -13.89 1.62 -7.13
CA LEU A 166 -13.08 0.65 -6.40
C LEU A 166 -13.15 0.90 -4.91
N ASP A 167 -13.30 -0.15 -4.14
CA ASP A 167 -13.27 -0.12 -2.68
C ASP A 167 -11.83 -0.07 -2.12
N LEU A 168 -10.86 -0.64 -2.85
CA LEU A 168 -9.46 -0.64 -2.46
C LEU A 168 -8.55 -0.48 -3.69
N VAL A 169 -7.61 0.44 -3.60
CA VAL A 169 -6.54 0.65 -4.57
C VAL A 169 -5.20 0.50 -3.87
N SER A 170 -4.38 -0.43 -4.30
CA SER A 170 -3.04 -0.62 -3.75
C SER A 170 -1.98 -0.54 -4.83
N ILE A 171 -0.83 -0.02 -4.49
CA ILE A 171 0.34 -0.01 -5.37
C ILE A 171 1.53 -0.67 -4.69
N MET A 172 2.18 -1.55 -5.40
CA MET A 172 3.54 -1.97 -5.07
C MET A 172 4.47 -0.82 -5.46
N VAL A 173 4.97 -0.13 -4.46
CA VAL A 173 5.93 0.96 -4.62
C VAL A 173 7.26 0.42 -5.16
N ARG A 174 8.03 1.26 -5.81
CA ARG A 174 9.37 0.87 -6.26
C ARG A 174 10.27 0.65 -5.04
N LEU A 175 10.64 -0.58 -4.78
CA LEU A 175 11.56 -0.92 -3.71
C LEU A 175 12.96 -0.38 -3.99
N ARG A 176 13.70 -0.01 -2.94
CA ARG A 176 15.08 0.41 -3.05
C ARG A 176 15.90 -0.71 -3.71
N CYS A 177 16.75 -0.34 -4.67
CA CYS A 177 17.54 -1.29 -5.46
C CYS A 177 18.91 -0.68 -5.81
N GLN A 178 19.78 -0.51 -4.80
CA GLN A 178 21.06 0.17 -4.91
C GLN A 178 22.25 -0.78 -4.71
N SER A 179 22.21 -1.62 -3.66
CA SER A 179 23.26 -2.59 -3.37
C SER A 179 23.24 -3.75 -4.38
N PHE A 180 24.33 -4.54 -4.42
CA PHE A 180 24.39 -5.75 -5.25
C PHE A 180 23.28 -6.75 -4.92
N TRP A 181 23.06 -6.99 -3.63
CA TRP A 181 22.04 -7.95 -3.19
C TRP A 181 20.62 -7.46 -3.47
N GLU A 182 20.35 -6.17 -3.28
CA GLU A 182 19.07 -5.57 -3.66
C GLU A 182 18.80 -5.74 -5.17
N LYS A 183 19.81 -5.45 -6.03
CA LYS A 183 19.67 -5.62 -7.49
C LYS A 183 19.42 -7.05 -7.92
N LEU A 184 19.90 -8.03 -7.15
CA LEU A 184 19.70 -9.44 -7.42
C LEU A 184 18.36 -9.96 -6.89
N LEU A 185 18.02 -9.61 -5.64
CA LEU A 185 16.89 -10.22 -4.92
C LEU A 185 15.57 -9.46 -5.10
N ILE A 186 15.59 -8.14 -5.16
CA ILE A 186 14.36 -7.34 -5.26
C ILE A 186 13.57 -7.62 -6.56
N PRO A 187 14.19 -7.68 -7.76
CA PRO A 187 13.45 -8.05 -8.96
C PRO A 187 12.86 -9.45 -8.89
N ALA A 188 13.60 -10.41 -8.29
CA ALA A 188 13.11 -11.76 -8.08
C ALA A 188 11.92 -11.78 -7.13
N PHE A 189 11.96 -11.03 -6.03
CA PHE A 189 10.84 -10.88 -5.10
C PHE A 189 9.58 -10.32 -5.80
N VAL A 190 9.71 -9.23 -6.55
CA VAL A 190 8.59 -8.62 -7.28
C VAL A 190 8.01 -9.60 -8.31
N PHE A 191 8.88 -10.30 -9.04
CA PHE A 191 8.46 -11.33 -10.00
C PHE A 191 7.68 -12.47 -9.33
N PHE A 192 8.18 -12.99 -8.20
CA PHE A 192 7.49 -14.04 -7.44
C PHE A 192 6.18 -13.55 -6.84
N PHE A 193 6.13 -12.32 -6.34
CA PHE A 193 4.89 -11.73 -5.85
C PHE A 193 3.83 -11.69 -6.96
N GLN A 194 4.19 -11.20 -8.15
CA GLN A 194 3.27 -11.18 -9.30
C GLN A 194 2.87 -12.59 -9.76
N LYS A 195 3.76 -13.57 -9.62
CA LYS A 195 3.45 -14.97 -9.92
C LYS A 195 2.47 -15.58 -8.91
N LEU A 196 2.62 -15.28 -7.62
CA LEU A 196 1.71 -15.73 -6.56
C LEU A 196 0.35 -15.03 -6.65
N TYR A 197 0.36 -13.72 -6.96
CA TYR A 197 -0.81 -12.87 -7.04
C TYR A 197 -0.88 -12.16 -8.40
N PRO A 198 -1.19 -12.87 -9.50
CA PRO A 198 -1.27 -12.26 -10.82
C PRO A 198 -2.22 -11.05 -10.80
N PHE A 199 -1.70 -9.86 -11.10
CA PHE A 199 -2.48 -8.62 -11.01
C PHE A 199 -3.73 -8.66 -11.87
N PHE A 200 -3.67 -9.35 -13.00
CA PHE A 200 -4.82 -9.58 -13.85
C PHE A 200 -5.96 -10.35 -13.14
N TRP A 201 -5.61 -11.29 -12.23
CA TRP A 201 -6.60 -11.99 -11.42
C TRP A 201 -7.03 -11.17 -10.21
N VAL A 202 -6.09 -10.49 -9.55
CA VAL A 202 -6.40 -9.62 -8.41
C VAL A 202 -7.42 -8.56 -8.84
N ASN A 203 -7.21 -7.92 -9.98
CA ASN A 203 -8.03 -6.83 -10.51
C ASN A 203 -9.34 -7.31 -11.17
N ASN A 204 -9.51 -8.62 -11.33
CA ASN A 204 -10.75 -9.18 -11.89
C ASN A 204 -11.74 -9.49 -10.76
N PRO A 205 -12.92 -8.82 -10.71
CA PRO A 205 -13.91 -9.06 -9.66
C PRO A 205 -14.50 -10.48 -9.66
N LYS A 206 -14.40 -11.20 -10.78
CA LYS A 206 -14.88 -12.59 -10.89
C LYS A 206 -13.90 -13.63 -10.34
N LYS A 207 -12.67 -13.25 -10.01
CA LYS A 207 -11.64 -14.16 -9.46
C LYS A 207 -11.55 -13.98 -7.95
N THR A 208 -11.24 -15.04 -7.24
CA THR A 208 -11.06 -15.03 -5.77
C THR A 208 -9.68 -14.55 -5.32
N THR A 209 -8.70 -14.52 -6.24
CA THR A 209 -7.35 -14.05 -5.94
C THR A 209 -7.38 -12.59 -5.48
N ALA A 210 -6.82 -12.32 -4.31
CA ALA A 210 -6.75 -10.99 -3.73
C ALA A 210 -5.35 -10.76 -3.16
N ALA A 211 -4.81 -9.56 -3.35
CA ALA A 211 -3.58 -9.10 -2.75
C ALA A 211 -3.54 -7.56 -2.72
N ALA A 212 -2.73 -7.04 -1.82
CA ALA A 212 -2.33 -5.65 -1.77
C ALA A 212 -0.84 -5.58 -1.40
N ALA A 213 -0.23 -4.42 -1.53
CA ALA A 213 1.13 -4.12 -1.07
C ALA A 213 1.05 -3.05 0.03
N GLY A 214 1.52 -3.39 1.22
CA GLY A 214 1.32 -2.62 2.46
C GLY A 214 1.91 -1.21 2.46
N GLY A 215 2.89 -0.95 1.59
CA GLY A 215 3.50 0.38 1.49
C GLY A 215 2.54 1.49 1.06
N CYS A 216 1.44 1.17 0.35
CA CYS A 216 0.47 2.19 -0.06
C CYS A 216 -0.88 1.54 -0.44
N ILE A 217 -1.90 1.76 0.38
CA ILE A 217 -3.26 1.24 0.22
C ILE A 217 -4.27 2.36 0.44
N LEU A 218 -4.99 2.75 -0.60
CA LEU A 218 -6.17 3.61 -0.48
C LEU A 218 -7.41 2.71 -0.34
N ILE A 219 -8.19 2.89 0.72
CA ILE A 219 -9.40 2.11 1.00
C ILE A 219 -10.59 3.02 1.29
N HIS A 220 -11.73 2.73 0.69
CA HIS A 220 -12.97 3.44 0.96
C HIS A 220 -13.44 3.17 2.39
N ARG A 221 -13.84 4.23 3.13
CA ARG A 221 -14.28 4.11 4.53
C ARG A 221 -15.38 3.07 4.72
N GLU A 222 -16.38 3.07 3.85
CA GLU A 222 -17.49 2.11 3.95
C GLU A 222 -17.04 0.68 3.70
N ALA A 223 -16.05 0.47 2.81
CA ALA A 223 -15.49 -0.87 2.58
C ALA A 223 -14.74 -1.37 3.82
N LEU A 224 -13.96 -0.49 4.48
CA LEU A 224 -13.29 -0.82 5.73
C LEU A 224 -14.29 -1.13 6.85
N ASN A 225 -15.36 -0.34 6.96
CA ASN A 225 -16.43 -0.58 7.94
C ASN A 225 -17.17 -1.89 7.66
N ARG A 226 -17.46 -2.19 6.40
CA ARG A 226 -18.17 -3.40 5.96
C ARG A 226 -17.44 -4.69 6.32
N ILE A 227 -16.12 -4.68 6.35
CA ILE A 227 -15.31 -5.83 6.78
C ILE A 227 -15.10 -5.90 8.28
N GLY A 228 -15.56 -4.90 9.06
CA GLY A 228 -15.39 -4.84 10.52
C GLY A 228 -14.08 -4.16 10.96
N GLY A 229 -13.46 -3.32 10.12
CA GLY A 229 -12.23 -2.58 10.43
C GLY A 229 -10.97 -3.43 10.40
N LEU A 230 -9.86 -2.85 10.87
CA LEU A 230 -8.55 -3.53 10.86
C LEU A 230 -8.43 -4.67 11.90
N GLN A 231 -9.33 -4.73 12.88
CA GLN A 231 -9.33 -5.80 13.87
C GLN A 231 -9.50 -7.21 13.28
N ILE A 232 -10.12 -7.33 12.09
CA ILE A 232 -10.29 -8.63 11.42
C ILE A 232 -8.97 -9.25 10.99
N ILE A 233 -7.96 -8.42 10.77
CA ILE A 233 -6.61 -8.85 10.32
C ILE A 233 -5.55 -8.75 11.41
N ARG A 234 -5.92 -8.45 12.67
CA ARG A 234 -4.99 -8.15 13.78
C ARG A 234 -3.88 -9.19 14.01
N GLN A 235 -4.13 -10.46 13.64
CA GLN A 235 -3.20 -11.57 13.78
C GLN A 235 -2.68 -12.07 12.43
N ALA A 236 -2.96 -11.36 11.34
CA ALA A 236 -2.53 -11.79 10.02
C ALA A 236 -1.01 -11.66 9.90
N LEU A 237 -0.38 -12.70 9.36
CA LEU A 237 1.07 -12.69 9.06
C LEU A 237 1.38 -11.78 7.88
N ILE A 238 0.47 -11.73 6.90
CA ILE A 238 0.55 -10.89 5.70
C ILE A 238 -0.73 -10.02 5.74
N ASP A 239 -0.62 -8.88 6.42
CA ASP A 239 -1.72 -7.99 6.76
C ASP A 239 -2.38 -7.35 5.52
N ASP A 240 -1.60 -6.86 4.58
CA ASP A 240 -2.04 -6.22 3.35
C ASP A 240 -2.84 -7.17 2.44
N CYS A 241 -2.32 -8.36 2.18
CA CYS A 241 -3.04 -9.38 1.40
C CYS A 241 -4.30 -9.87 2.13
N SER A 242 -4.26 -9.94 3.47
CA SER A 242 -5.42 -10.32 4.28
C SER A 242 -6.51 -9.25 4.24
N LEU A 243 -6.13 -7.96 4.27
CA LEU A 243 -7.04 -6.84 4.11
C LEU A 243 -7.72 -6.88 2.73
N ALA A 244 -6.93 -7.01 1.66
CA ALA A 244 -7.45 -7.12 0.30
C ALA A 244 -8.40 -8.32 0.14
N LYS A 245 -8.06 -9.47 0.75
CA LYS A 245 -8.91 -10.66 0.76
C LYS A 245 -10.21 -10.42 1.51
N ALA A 246 -10.18 -9.76 2.66
CA ALA A 246 -11.38 -9.43 3.42
C ALA A 246 -12.31 -8.52 2.61
N VAL A 247 -11.78 -7.46 1.98
CA VAL A 247 -12.56 -6.56 1.12
C VAL A 247 -13.19 -7.32 -0.04
N LYS A 248 -12.40 -8.11 -0.78
CA LYS A 248 -12.88 -8.84 -1.97
C LYS A 248 -13.89 -9.94 -1.63
N SER A 249 -13.71 -10.63 -0.49
CA SER A 249 -14.65 -11.65 -0.02
C SER A 249 -16.01 -11.06 0.41
N ASN A 250 -16.04 -9.76 0.74
CA ASN A 250 -17.25 -9.01 1.01
C ASN A 250 -17.74 -8.20 -0.22
N HIS A 251 -17.53 -8.76 -1.42
CA HIS A 251 -17.97 -8.22 -2.70
C HIS A 251 -17.34 -6.86 -3.08
N GLY A 252 -16.26 -6.45 -2.40
CA GLY A 252 -15.53 -5.24 -2.74
C GLY A 252 -14.71 -5.39 -4.01
N LYS A 253 -14.60 -4.29 -4.76
CA LYS A 253 -13.76 -4.20 -5.94
C LYS A 253 -12.37 -3.71 -5.54
N ILE A 254 -11.35 -4.47 -5.89
CA ILE A 254 -9.96 -4.12 -5.58
C ILE A 254 -9.14 -3.94 -6.84
N TRP A 255 -8.12 -3.09 -6.76
CA TRP A 255 -7.11 -2.95 -7.80
C TRP A 255 -5.71 -2.92 -7.18
N LEU A 256 -4.80 -3.70 -7.77
CA LEU A 256 -3.39 -3.74 -7.42
C LEU A 256 -2.56 -3.43 -8.66
N GLY A 257 -1.59 -2.55 -8.53
CA GLY A 257 -0.68 -2.20 -9.60
C GLY A 257 0.72 -1.87 -9.10
N LEU A 258 1.57 -1.48 -10.04
CA LEU A 258 2.93 -1.01 -9.78
C LEU A 258 2.97 0.51 -9.79
N SER A 259 3.92 1.08 -9.05
CA SER A 259 4.36 2.47 -9.21
C SER A 259 5.85 2.53 -9.50
N THR A 260 6.24 3.43 -10.39
CA THR A 260 7.65 3.70 -10.70
C THR A 260 8.16 4.96 -10.01
N SER A 261 7.26 5.84 -9.57
CA SER A 261 7.57 7.15 -9.00
C SER A 261 7.44 7.23 -7.47
N THR A 262 6.62 6.37 -6.86
CA THR A 262 6.53 6.21 -5.40
C THR A 262 7.51 5.14 -4.96
N ILE A 263 8.40 5.44 -4.01
CA ILE A 263 9.57 4.60 -3.67
C ILE A 263 9.67 4.31 -2.17
N SER A 264 10.13 3.11 -1.82
CA SER A 264 10.55 2.79 -0.45
C SER A 264 11.99 3.26 -0.21
N LEU A 265 12.19 3.97 0.88
CA LEU A 265 13.49 4.48 1.33
C LEU A 265 14.29 3.42 2.09
N ARG A 266 13.65 2.34 2.53
CA ARG A 266 14.24 1.30 3.37
C ARG A 266 15.29 0.49 2.61
N PRO A 267 16.50 0.33 3.15
CA PRO A 267 17.46 -0.65 2.63
C PRO A 267 17.01 -2.07 2.97
N TYR A 268 17.32 -3.02 2.10
CA TYR A 268 17.00 -4.44 2.24
C TYR A 268 18.25 -5.29 2.35
#